data_1aa5bf6f5b729582e815fbe5c728282f
#
_entry.id   1aa5bf6f5b729582e815fbe5c728282f
#
_cell.length_a   1.000
_cell.length_b   1.000
_cell.length_c   1.000
_cell.angle_alpha   90.00
_cell.angle_beta   90.00
_cell.angle_gamma   90.00
#
_symmetry.space_group_name_H-M   'P 1'
#
loop_
_entity.id
_entity.type
_entity.pdbx_description
1 polymer ?
#
loop_
_entity_poly.entity_id
_entity_poly.type
_entity_poly.pdbx_seq_one_letter_code
_entity_poly.pdbx_strand_id
1 'polypeptide(L)'
;MPEEELKLLLSSQEFTKYTAFTLTRVSEIKKDLQAVVKKGYALDRQETEMGINCIAVPLHLPSMRGAGAVGMSGPVHRFQGQALREKIAMNKETVARIAECLRG
;
A
#
# COMPACT_ATOMS: atom_id res chain seq x y z
N MET A 1 -3.70 -8.69 -10.77
CA MET A 1 -3.52 -8.13 -12.13
C MET A 1 -2.42 -8.92 -12.84
N PRO A 2 -2.70 -9.40 -14.05
CA PRO A 2 -1.67 -10.11 -14.82
C PRO A 2 -0.44 -9.24 -15.08
N GLU A 3 0.72 -9.86 -15.10
CA GLU A 3 1.98 -9.13 -15.22
C GLU A 3 2.11 -8.31 -16.52
N GLU A 4 1.62 -8.84 -17.64
CA GLU A 4 1.65 -8.13 -18.91
C GLU A 4 0.77 -6.88 -18.89
N GLU A 5 -0.41 -6.99 -18.30
CA GLU A 5 -1.33 -5.86 -18.15
C GLU A 5 -0.73 -4.79 -17.24
N LEU A 6 -0.12 -5.22 -16.13
CA LEU A 6 0.57 -4.31 -15.21
C LEU A 6 1.72 -3.58 -15.91
N LYS A 7 2.49 -4.31 -16.69
CA LYS A 7 3.62 -3.75 -17.43
C LYS A 7 3.18 -2.70 -18.45
N LEU A 8 2.09 -2.96 -19.17
CA LEU A 8 1.52 -1.99 -20.11
C LEU A 8 1.01 -0.76 -19.38
N LEU A 9 0.29 -0.96 -18.28
CA LEU A 9 -0.25 0.13 -17.49
C LEU A 9 0.87 1.03 -16.95
N LEU A 10 1.90 0.44 -16.36
CA LEU A 10 3.01 1.19 -15.80
C LEU A 10 3.81 1.93 -16.87
N SER A 11 4.01 1.33 -18.04
CA SER A 11 4.77 1.97 -19.12
C SER A 11 4.03 3.12 -19.78
N SER A 12 2.69 3.17 -19.67
CA SER A 12 1.87 4.23 -20.24
C SER A 12 1.65 5.43 -19.30
N GLN A 13 2.10 5.34 -18.05
CA GLN A 13 1.92 6.38 -17.04
C GLN A 13 3.15 7.28 -16.91
N GLU A 14 2.90 8.56 -16.62
CA GLU A 14 3.94 9.46 -16.16
C GLU A 14 3.94 9.48 -14.64
N PHE A 15 5.12 9.38 -14.05
CA PHE A 15 5.27 9.37 -12.60
C PHE A 15 5.90 10.67 -12.13
N THR A 16 5.11 11.48 -11.45
CA THR A 16 5.57 12.76 -10.90
C THR A 16 6.33 12.53 -9.60
N LYS A 17 7.50 13.14 -9.49
CA LYS A 17 8.30 13.05 -8.27
C LYS A 17 7.91 14.15 -7.30
N TYR A 18 7.18 13.79 -6.25
CA TYR A 18 6.71 14.74 -5.23
C TYR A 18 7.74 15.00 -4.13
N THR A 19 8.59 14.00 -3.83
CA THR A 19 9.67 14.10 -2.85
C THR A 19 10.91 13.39 -3.40
N ALA A 20 12.03 13.46 -2.67
CA ALA A 20 13.23 12.71 -3.01
C ALA A 20 13.01 11.18 -2.97
N PHE A 21 11.97 10.72 -2.25
CA PHE A 21 11.67 9.30 -2.06
C PHE A 21 10.62 8.75 -3.00
N THR A 22 9.94 9.60 -3.78
CA THR A 22 8.92 9.14 -4.72
C THR A 22 9.51 8.19 -5.76
N LEU A 23 8.89 7.02 -5.92
CA LEU A 23 9.31 6.05 -6.93
C LEU A 23 8.78 6.50 -8.29
N THR A 24 9.68 6.70 -9.25
CA THR A 24 9.33 7.17 -10.59
C THR A 24 9.75 6.20 -11.70
N ARG A 25 10.58 5.22 -11.39
CA ARG A 25 11.04 4.22 -12.35
C ARG A 25 10.12 3.00 -12.32
N VAL A 26 9.71 2.54 -13.49
CA VAL A 26 8.83 1.37 -13.62
C VAL A 26 9.41 0.15 -12.90
N SER A 27 10.71 -0.09 -13.01
CA SER A 27 11.37 -1.22 -12.34
C SER A 27 11.27 -1.15 -10.82
N GLU A 28 11.41 0.04 -10.24
CA GLU A 28 11.29 0.25 -8.79
C GLU A 28 9.85 0.06 -8.32
N ILE A 29 8.89 0.61 -9.06
CA ILE A 29 7.46 0.48 -8.75
C ILE A 29 7.03 -0.98 -8.83
N LYS A 30 7.45 -1.70 -9.84
CA LYS A 30 7.15 -3.12 -10.01
C LYS A 30 7.69 -3.94 -8.86
N LYS A 31 8.92 -3.66 -8.43
CA LYS A 31 9.54 -4.32 -7.28
C LYS A 31 8.78 -4.04 -5.98
N ASP A 32 8.36 -2.80 -5.79
CA ASP A 32 7.56 -2.40 -4.62
C ASP A 32 6.21 -3.13 -4.61
N LEU A 33 5.52 -3.21 -5.75
CA LEU A 33 4.26 -3.94 -5.87
C LEU A 33 4.41 -5.43 -5.57
N GLN A 34 5.51 -6.05 -5.98
CA GLN A 34 5.80 -7.44 -5.67
C GLN A 34 5.98 -7.64 -4.15
N ALA A 35 6.63 -6.70 -3.49
CA ALA A 35 6.78 -6.72 -2.05
C ALA A 35 5.44 -6.59 -1.33
N VAL A 36 4.54 -5.73 -1.83
CA VAL A 36 3.18 -5.57 -1.30
C VAL A 36 2.40 -6.88 -1.36
N VAL A 37 2.43 -7.55 -2.51
CA VAL A 37 1.74 -8.84 -2.67
C VAL A 37 2.25 -9.87 -1.67
N LYS A 38 3.55 -9.94 -1.49
CA LYS A 38 4.19 -10.88 -0.58
C LYS A 38 3.90 -10.59 0.89
N LYS A 39 3.94 -9.32 1.28
CA LYS A 39 3.78 -8.90 2.69
C LYS A 39 2.33 -8.70 3.11
N GLY A 40 1.43 -8.41 2.18
CA GLY A 40 0.03 -8.16 2.46
C GLY A 40 -0.26 -6.74 2.94
N TYR A 41 0.65 -5.81 2.74
CA TYR A 41 0.46 -4.40 3.03
C TYR A 41 1.38 -3.54 2.15
N ALA A 42 0.98 -2.29 1.94
CA ALA A 42 1.77 -1.31 1.21
C ALA A 42 2.27 -0.22 2.15
N LEU A 43 3.44 0.31 1.86
CA LEU A 43 4.02 1.44 2.59
C LEU A 43 4.27 2.60 1.63
N ASP A 44 3.86 3.80 2.05
CA ASP A 44 4.28 5.05 1.46
C ASP A 44 5.32 5.65 2.40
N ARG A 45 6.58 5.65 1.97
CA ARG A 45 7.71 6.13 2.77
C ARG A 45 8.09 7.53 2.31
N GLN A 46 7.32 8.53 2.73
CA GLN A 46 7.56 9.93 2.39
C GLN A 46 7.53 10.19 0.87
N GLU A 47 6.82 9.36 0.11
CA GLU A 47 6.81 9.44 -1.37
C GLU A 47 5.94 10.58 -1.89
N THR A 48 4.92 10.95 -1.14
CA THR A 48 4.00 12.04 -1.49
C THR A 48 4.33 13.30 -0.72
N GLU A 49 4.70 13.18 0.54
CA GLU A 49 4.99 14.31 1.43
C GLU A 49 6.10 13.92 2.39
N MET A 50 7.11 14.79 2.51
CA MET A 50 8.21 14.57 3.45
C MET A 50 7.71 14.56 4.89
N GLY A 51 8.23 13.65 5.70
CA GLY A 51 7.87 13.50 7.11
C GLY A 51 6.62 12.68 7.37
N ILE A 52 5.93 12.22 6.33
CA ILE A 52 4.70 11.42 6.44
C ILE A 52 4.92 10.03 5.84
N ASN A 53 4.65 9.01 6.63
CA ASN A 53 4.56 7.63 6.16
C ASN A 53 3.11 7.17 6.22
N CYS A 54 2.73 6.29 5.32
CA CYS A 54 1.40 5.71 5.26
C CYS A 54 1.50 4.19 5.16
N ILE A 55 0.52 3.51 5.73
CA ILE A 55 0.33 2.06 5.61
C ILE A 55 -1.02 1.85 4.94
N ALA A 56 -1.10 0.91 4.00
CA ALA A 56 -2.38 0.49 3.44
C ALA A 56 -2.45 -1.03 3.41
N VAL A 57 -3.57 -1.58 3.87
CA VAL A 57 -3.83 -3.01 3.84
C VAL A 57 -5.02 -3.24 2.91
N PRO A 58 -4.90 -4.11 1.91
CA PRO A 58 -5.98 -4.34 0.96
C PRO A 58 -7.16 -5.04 1.64
N LEU A 59 -8.36 -4.66 1.20
CA LEU A 59 -9.61 -5.26 1.61
C LEU A 59 -10.21 -5.99 0.41
N HIS A 60 -10.27 -7.31 0.46
CA HIS A 60 -10.84 -8.14 -0.58
C HIS A 60 -12.11 -8.80 -0.10
N LEU A 61 -13.22 -8.58 -0.82
CA LEU A 61 -14.49 -9.21 -0.56
C LEU A 61 -14.95 -9.95 -1.81
N PRO A 62 -15.37 -11.23 -1.69
CA PRO A 62 -15.81 -12.01 -2.86
C PRO A 62 -16.98 -11.38 -3.62
N SER A 63 -17.83 -10.64 -2.90
CA SER A 63 -19.02 -9.99 -3.47
C SER A 63 -18.74 -8.64 -4.13
N MET A 64 -17.52 -8.11 -3.98
CA MET A 64 -17.16 -6.81 -4.53
C MET A 64 -16.23 -6.96 -5.72
N ARG A 65 -16.57 -6.29 -6.81
CA ARG A 65 -15.67 -6.16 -7.95
C ARG A 65 -14.72 -4.98 -7.65
N GLY A 66 -13.50 -5.33 -7.42
CA GLY A 66 -12.49 -4.34 -7.12
C GLY A 66 -12.04 -4.41 -5.67
N ALA A 67 -10.93 -3.77 -5.41
CA ALA A 67 -10.29 -3.78 -4.12
C ALA A 67 -10.47 -2.43 -3.43
N GLY A 68 -10.83 -2.49 -2.18
CA GLY A 68 -10.69 -1.36 -1.28
C GLY A 68 -9.41 -1.53 -0.48
N ALA A 69 -9.11 -0.54 0.33
CA ALA A 69 -7.99 -0.60 1.25
C ALA A 69 -8.30 0.22 2.49
N VAL A 70 -7.69 -0.18 3.60
CA VAL A 70 -7.76 0.59 4.84
C VAL A 70 -6.35 1.08 5.13
N GLY A 71 -6.20 2.36 5.37
CA GLY A 71 -4.90 2.99 5.57
C GLY A 71 -4.77 3.76 6.86
N MET A 72 -3.52 3.96 7.26
CA MET A 72 -3.12 4.81 8.37
C MET A 72 -1.97 5.67 7.92
N SER A 73 -1.96 6.94 8.29
CA SER A 73 -0.84 7.83 8.00
C SER A 73 -0.47 8.65 9.23
N GLY A 74 0.77 9.09 9.26
CA GLY A 74 1.24 9.91 10.36
C GLY A 74 2.71 10.26 10.23
N PRO A 75 3.25 10.99 11.23
CA PRO A 75 4.64 11.40 11.22
C PRO A 75 5.59 10.20 11.13
N VAL A 76 6.65 10.35 10.35
CA VAL A 76 7.59 9.26 10.08
C VAL A 76 8.15 8.63 11.36
N HIS A 77 8.40 9.43 12.40
CA HIS A 77 8.95 8.91 13.65
C HIS A 77 8.01 7.98 14.43
N ARG A 78 6.70 8.02 14.15
CA ARG A 78 5.69 7.11 14.73
C ARG A 78 5.42 5.90 13.85
N PHE A 79 6.02 5.84 12.67
CA PHE A 79 5.81 4.79 11.67
C PHE A 79 7.12 4.09 11.33
N GLN A 80 7.96 3.84 12.34
CA GLN A 80 9.24 3.16 12.19
C GLN A 80 9.39 2.07 13.25
N GLY A 81 10.24 1.07 12.97
CA GLY A 81 10.61 0.03 13.91
C GLY A 81 9.43 -0.71 14.51
N GLN A 82 9.44 -0.88 15.83
CA GLN A 82 8.39 -1.59 16.56
C GLN A 82 7.03 -0.89 16.44
N ALA A 83 6.99 0.44 16.49
CA ALA A 83 5.75 1.20 16.35
C ALA A 83 5.09 0.93 14.99
N LEU A 84 5.88 0.85 13.93
CA LEU A 84 5.40 0.52 12.60
C LEU A 84 4.82 -0.90 12.57
N ARG A 85 5.52 -1.88 13.13
CA ARG A 85 5.05 -3.27 13.18
C ARG A 85 3.73 -3.40 13.91
N GLU A 86 3.55 -2.69 15.01
CA GLU A 86 2.30 -2.68 15.77
C GLU A 86 1.14 -2.08 14.97
N LYS A 87 1.40 -0.99 14.23
CA LYS A 87 0.39 -0.37 13.38
C LYS A 87 -0.01 -1.25 12.20
N ILE A 88 0.93 -1.95 11.61
CA ILE A 88 0.65 -2.91 10.54
C ILE A 88 -0.26 -4.02 11.07
N ALA A 89 0.04 -4.58 12.22
CA ALA A 89 -0.77 -5.62 12.83
C ALA A 89 -2.18 -5.13 13.16
N MET A 90 -2.32 -3.93 13.72
CA MET A 90 -3.61 -3.31 14.01
C MET A 90 -4.43 -3.08 12.74
N ASN A 91 -3.79 -2.59 11.70
CA ASN A 91 -4.46 -2.33 10.43
C ASN A 91 -4.96 -3.62 9.77
N LYS A 92 -4.15 -4.68 9.79
CA LYS A 92 -4.55 -6.00 9.29
C LYS A 92 -5.72 -6.57 10.08
N GLU A 93 -5.70 -6.45 11.39
CA GLU A 93 -6.81 -6.89 12.24
C GLU A 93 -8.09 -6.11 11.94
N THR A 94 -8.00 -4.81 11.76
CA THR A 94 -9.13 -3.96 11.40
C THR A 94 -9.73 -4.39 10.07
N VAL A 95 -8.91 -4.65 9.06
CA VAL A 95 -9.36 -5.14 7.75
C VAL A 95 -10.09 -6.47 7.89
N ALA A 96 -9.55 -7.39 8.68
CA ALA A 96 -10.18 -8.68 8.93
C ALA A 96 -11.56 -8.55 9.56
N ARG A 97 -11.70 -7.64 10.52
CA ARG A 97 -13.00 -7.37 11.18
C ARG A 97 -13.99 -6.72 10.24
N ILE A 98 -13.55 -5.78 9.41
CA ILE A 98 -14.41 -5.14 8.41
C ILE A 98 -14.91 -6.19 7.41
N ALA A 99 -14.02 -7.04 6.91
CA ALA A 99 -14.39 -8.10 5.97
C ALA A 99 -15.42 -9.06 6.58
N GLU A 100 -15.25 -9.42 7.85
CA GLU A 100 -16.17 -10.28 8.58
C GLU A 100 -17.55 -9.64 8.72
N CYS A 101 -17.60 -8.36 9.09
CA CYS A 101 -18.86 -7.61 9.21
C CYS A 101 -19.61 -7.53 7.88
N LEU A 102 -18.88 -7.34 6.77
CA LEU A 102 -19.48 -7.20 5.45
C LEU A 102 -19.92 -8.53 4.83
N ARG A 103 -19.40 -9.64 5.32
CA ARG A 103 -19.83 -11.00 4.90
C ARG A 103 -21.13 -11.43 5.58
N GLY A 104 -21.35 -10.90 6.73
CA GLY A 104 -22.52 -11.22 7.52
C GLY A 104 -23.78 -10.64 6.95
#